data_8f919c028a2f7e38f5e9dfc9098b2d42
#
_entry.id   8f919c028a2f7e38f5e9dfc9098b2d42
#
_cell.length_a   1.000
_cell.length_b   1.000
_cell.length_c   1.000
_cell.angle_alpha   90.00
_cell.angle_beta   90.00
_cell.angle_gamma   90.00
#
_symmetry.space_group_name_H-M   'P 1'
#
loop_
_entity.id
_entity.type
_entity.pdbx_description
1 polymer ?
#
loop_
_entity_poly.entity_id
_entity_poly.type
_entity_poly.pdbx_seq_one_letter_code
_entity_poly.pdbx_strand_id
1 'polypeptide(L)'
;MPVRCAGCGRYLSRPICPECNAAMPVVRGNTCSRCGKPTMYPVDGCLQCGSNLRQIDHAVAMAVYEEPLRSIIHKLKYGNGWRLAAPLGAMAAVCLAPHLASPRPAITYVPMHRRRKRERGYDHAERLAAGVARALGLEVVPLLERTRPSPSQASLGYADRRSNVRGAFRQKAMERMPEEVVVVDDVLTTGSTMGECASVLKGGGARRVLACVLARDLLA
;
A
#
# COMPACT_ATOMS: atom_id res chain seq x y z
N MET A 1 3.64 7.60 -28.20
CA MET A 1 2.20 7.89 -28.30
C MET A 1 1.77 8.77 -27.16
N PRO A 2 0.96 9.80 -27.38
CA PRO A 2 0.45 10.63 -26.30
C PRO A 2 -0.43 9.79 -25.36
N VAL A 3 -0.29 10.01 -24.06
CA VAL A 3 -1.11 9.38 -23.02
C VAL A 3 -1.96 10.44 -22.32
N ARG A 4 -3.08 10.04 -21.72
CA ARG A 4 -3.85 10.96 -20.89
C ARG A 4 -3.30 10.99 -19.48
N CYS A 5 -3.15 12.18 -18.91
CA CYS A 5 -2.81 12.35 -17.49
C CYS A 5 -3.81 11.60 -16.62
N ALA A 6 -3.31 10.80 -15.68
CA ALA A 6 -4.18 10.04 -14.77
C ALA A 6 -4.93 10.92 -13.76
N GLY A 7 -4.46 12.12 -13.46
CA GLY A 7 -5.18 13.11 -12.65
C GLY A 7 -6.22 13.86 -13.49
N CYS A 8 -5.78 14.79 -14.32
CA CYS A 8 -6.66 15.76 -14.99
C CYS A 8 -7.16 15.35 -16.40
N GLY A 9 -6.69 14.26 -16.98
CA GLY A 9 -7.12 13.78 -18.31
C GLY A 9 -6.47 14.48 -19.51
N ARG A 10 -5.65 15.53 -19.35
CA ARG A 10 -4.92 16.20 -20.45
C ARG A 10 -3.98 15.24 -21.18
N TYR A 11 -3.81 15.42 -22.49
CA TYR A 11 -2.86 14.65 -23.30
C TYR A 11 -1.43 15.14 -23.11
N LEU A 12 -0.48 14.22 -22.89
CA LEU A 12 0.95 14.50 -22.76
C LEU A 12 1.79 13.23 -22.98
N SER A 13 3.13 13.35 -22.85
CA SER A 13 4.06 12.23 -23.01
C SER A 13 4.27 11.38 -21.76
N ARG A 14 3.75 11.80 -20.60
CA ARG A 14 3.91 11.10 -19.30
C ARG A 14 2.55 10.82 -18.64
N PRO A 15 2.43 9.77 -17.82
CA PRO A 15 1.14 9.34 -17.26
C PRO A 15 0.58 10.25 -16.15
N ILE A 16 1.39 11.13 -15.57
CA ILE A 16 0.99 12.15 -14.59
C ILE A 16 1.65 13.47 -15.01
N CYS A 17 0.87 14.53 -15.19
CA CYS A 17 1.39 15.84 -15.57
C CYS A 17 2.08 16.55 -14.38
N PRO A 18 2.98 17.53 -14.63
CA PRO A 18 3.67 18.24 -13.57
C PRO A 18 2.71 18.91 -12.57
N GLU A 19 1.61 19.48 -13.04
CA GLU A 19 0.63 20.16 -12.19
C GLU A 19 -0.11 19.16 -11.28
N CYS A 20 -0.56 18.02 -11.80
CA CYS A 20 -1.16 16.98 -10.97
C CYS A 20 -0.14 16.38 -10.00
N ASN A 21 1.12 16.27 -10.40
CA ASN A 21 2.19 15.80 -9.51
C ASN A 21 2.44 16.80 -8.37
N ALA A 22 2.52 18.09 -8.68
CA ALA A 22 2.71 19.15 -7.69
C ALA A 22 1.50 19.33 -6.75
N ALA A 23 0.28 19.07 -7.26
CA ALA A 23 -0.96 19.14 -6.49
C ALA A 23 -1.24 17.89 -5.64
N MET A 24 -0.36 16.88 -5.62
CA MET A 24 -0.58 15.72 -4.75
C MET A 24 -0.59 16.13 -3.27
N PRO A 25 -1.57 15.66 -2.49
CA PRO A 25 -1.69 15.96 -1.07
C PRO A 25 -0.69 15.15 -0.23
N VAL A 26 0.61 15.37 -0.48
CA VAL A 26 1.71 14.62 0.15
C VAL A 26 1.69 14.83 1.65
N VAL A 27 1.80 13.73 2.40
CA VAL A 27 1.91 13.77 3.87
C VAL A 27 3.25 14.41 4.25
N ARG A 28 3.17 15.44 5.08
CA ARG A 28 4.33 16.17 5.60
C ARG A 28 4.22 16.32 7.12
N GLY A 29 5.38 16.42 7.79
CA GLY A 29 5.43 16.58 9.24
C GLY A 29 5.12 15.30 10.02
N ASN A 30 4.50 15.47 11.20
CA ASN A 30 4.26 14.36 12.11
C ASN A 30 3.14 13.43 11.62
N THR A 31 3.32 12.16 11.87
CA THR A 31 2.33 11.12 11.55
C THR A 31 2.18 10.12 12.69
N CYS A 32 1.05 9.44 12.71
CA CYS A 32 0.91 8.25 13.53
C CYS A 32 1.82 7.13 12.98
N SER A 33 2.72 6.60 13.83
CA SER A 33 3.67 5.55 13.41
C SER A 33 2.99 4.30 12.87
N ARG A 34 1.79 3.95 13.37
CA ARG A 34 1.08 2.71 12.98
C ARG A 34 0.21 2.82 11.74
N CYS A 35 -0.26 4.01 11.37
CA CYS A 35 -1.19 4.14 10.25
C CYS A 35 -0.84 5.24 9.24
N GLY A 36 0.23 6.01 9.47
CA GLY A 36 0.65 7.08 8.58
C GLY A 36 -0.30 8.27 8.48
N LYS A 37 -1.32 8.36 9.37
CA LYS A 37 -2.22 9.52 9.43
C LYS A 37 -1.45 10.75 9.89
N PRO A 38 -1.60 11.93 9.22
CA PRO A 38 -1.06 13.19 9.73
C PRO A 38 -1.58 13.49 11.14
N THR A 39 -0.69 13.99 12.01
CA THR A 39 -0.99 14.34 13.41
C THR A 39 -0.27 15.63 13.79
N MET A 40 -0.72 16.32 14.83
CA MET A 40 -0.04 17.52 15.33
C MET A 40 1.31 17.17 15.96
N TYR A 41 1.39 16.02 16.63
CA TYR A 41 2.58 15.52 17.32
C TYR A 41 2.87 14.08 16.89
N PRO A 42 4.13 13.58 16.98
CA PRO A 42 4.43 12.18 16.78
C PRO A 42 3.63 11.32 17.78
N VAL A 43 2.92 10.31 17.28
CA VAL A 43 2.16 9.38 18.13
C VAL A 43 2.43 7.94 17.74
N ASP A 44 2.56 7.06 18.73
CA ASP A 44 2.64 5.62 18.50
C ASP A 44 1.24 4.99 18.62
N GLY A 45 0.49 5.09 17.53
CA GLY A 45 -0.88 4.61 17.46
C GLY A 45 -1.91 5.68 17.86
N CYS A 46 -2.71 6.11 16.91
CA CYS A 46 -3.82 7.04 17.14
C CYS A 46 -5.13 6.28 17.43
N LEU A 47 -6.13 6.99 17.95
CA LEU A 47 -7.45 6.41 18.25
C LEU A 47 -8.11 5.74 17.04
N GLN A 48 -7.88 6.28 15.84
CA GLN A 48 -8.50 5.79 14.61
C GLN A 48 -7.92 4.46 14.13
N CYS A 49 -6.60 4.20 14.28
CA CYS A 49 -6.02 2.94 13.81
C CYS A 49 -6.30 1.74 14.74
N GLY A 50 -6.68 2.00 15.97
CA GLY A 50 -7.15 1.00 16.93
C GLY A 50 -6.25 -0.23 17.05
N SER A 51 -6.87 -1.39 17.28
CA SER A 51 -6.16 -2.67 17.41
C SER A 51 -5.73 -3.31 16.09
N ASN A 52 -6.27 -2.84 14.96
CA ASN A 52 -6.05 -3.48 13.65
C ASN A 52 -4.61 -3.44 13.18
N LEU A 53 -3.86 -2.41 13.57
CA LEU A 53 -2.49 -2.17 13.12
C LEU A 53 -1.42 -2.41 14.21
N ARG A 54 -1.76 -3.16 15.27
CA ARG A 54 -0.81 -3.46 16.35
C ARG A 54 0.46 -4.17 15.90
N GLN A 55 0.38 -4.95 14.82
CA GLN A 55 1.51 -5.70 14.27
C GLN A 55 2.34 -4.89 13.25
N ILE A 56 1.93 -3.65 12.95
CA ILE A 56 2.69 -2.70 12.15
C ILE A 56 3.62 -1.92 13.07
N ASP A 57 4.92 -1.99 12.82
CA ASP A 57 5.93 -1.24 13.57
C ASP A 57 6.03 0.20 13.05
N HIS A 58 5.86 0.40 11.73
CA HIS A 58 5.81 1.73 11.15
C HIS A 58 5.01 1.74 9.84
N ALA A 59 4.20 2.76 9.65
CA ALA A 59 3.43 2.95 8.42
C ALA A 59 3.79 4.27 7.75
N VAL A 60 4.14 4.18 6.47
CA VAL A 60 4.41 5.31 5.59
C VAL A 60 3.27 5.44 4.59
N ALA A 61 2.54 6.55 4.67
CA ALA A 61 1.60 6.95 3.64
C ALA A 61 2.21 8.10 2.84
N MET A 62 2.32 7.95 1.51
CA MET A 62 2.89 8.99 0.66
C MET A 62 2.01 10.25 0.69
N ALA A 63 0.70 10.10 0.69
CA ALA A 63 -0.25 11.22 0.63
C ALA A 63 -1.57 10.90 1.34
N VAL A 64 -2.43 11.91 1.48
CA VAL A 64 -3.83 11.74 1.88
C VAL A 64 -4.65 11.26 0.67
N TYR A 65 -5.72 10.48 0.91
CA TYR A 65 -6.59 9.93 -0.14
C TYR A 65 -7.56 10.99 -0.68
N GLU A 66 -7.04 11.99 -1.37
CA GLU A 66 -7.76 13.12 -1.95
C GLU A 66 -7.36 13.31 -3.42
N GLU A 67 -8.06 14.20 -4.13
CA GLU A 67 -7.69 14.53 -5.51
C GLU A 67 -6.36 15.31 -5.56
N PRO A 68 -5.55 15.10 -6.60
CA PRO A 68 -5.74 14.25 -7.78
C PRO A 68 -5.34 12.77 -7.56
N LEU A 69 -4.75 12.41 -6.42
CA LEU A 69 -4.26 11.06 -6.16
C LEU A 69 -5.38 10.02 -6.17
N ARG A 70 -6.56 10.36 -5.66
CA ARG A 70 -7.74 9.48 -5.68
C ARG A 70 -8.08 9.02 -7.10
N SER A 71 -8.16 9.94 -8.06
CA SER A 71 -8.38 9.64 -9.48
C SER A 71 -7.26 8.79 -10.07
N ILE A 72 -6.01 9.08 -9.71
CA ILE A 72 -4.82 8.34 -10.17
C ILE A 72 -4.86 6.89 -9.66
N ILE A 73 -5.16 6.67 -8.38
CA ILE A 73 -5.30 5.32 -7.79
C ILE A 73 -6.47 4.56 -8.42
N HIS A 74 -7.58 5.25 -8.72
CA HIS A 74 -8.67 4.61 -9.42
C HIS A 74 -8.23 4.11 -10.80
N LYS A 75 -7.52 4.92 -11.57
CA LYS A 75 -6.98 4.49 -12.88
C LYS A 75 -5.90 3.40 -12.76
N LEU A 76 -5.08 3.42 -11.70
CA LEU A 76 -4.14 2.35 -11.40
C LEU A 76 -4.83 0.99 -11.24
N LYS A 77 -6.06 0.97 -10.70
CA LYS A 77 -6.85 -0.27 -10.48
C LYS A 77 -7.51 -0.81 -11.73
N TYR A 78 -7.69 -0.02 -12.79
CA TYR A 78 -8.49 -0.39 -13.96
C TYR A 78 -7.78 -0.07 -15.28
N GLY A 79 -8.14 -0.84 -16.31
CA GLY A 79 -7.60 -0.67 -17.67
C GLY A 79 -6.07 -0.90 -17.72
N ASN A 80 -5.38 -0.11 -18.54
CA ASN A 80 -3.90 -0.17 -18.66
C ASN A 80 -3.17 0.64 -17.59
N GLY A 81 -3.79 0.87 -16.42
CA GLY A 81 -3.26 1.69 -15.34
C GLY A 81 -1.98 1.15 -14.67
N TRP A 82 -1.58 -0.08 -14.94
CA TRP A 82 -0.34 -0.67 -14.41
C TRP A 82 0.90 0.19 -14.71
N ARG A 83 0.87 1.01 -15.77
CA ARG A 83 1.96 1.95 -16.13
C ARG A 83 2.16 3.04 -15.09
N LEU A 84 1.17 3.32 -14.24
CA LEU A 84 1.27 4.26 -13.12
C LEU A 84 2.04 3.67 -11.94
N ALA A 85 2.15 2.35 -11.84
CA ALA A 85 2.74 1.69 -10.69
C ALA A 85 4.22 2.05 -10.49
N ALA A 86 5.01 2.11 -11.57
CA ALA A 86 6.43 2.44 -11.46
C ALA A 86 6.68 3.87 -10.94
N PRO A 87 6.10 4.95 -11.53
CA PRO A 87 6.32 6.29 -11.00
C PRO A 87 5.73 6.49 -9.60
N LEU A 88 4.55 5.93 -9.30
CA LEU A 88 3.95 6.01 -7.97
C LEU A 88 4.76 5.24 -6.92
N GLY A 89 5.26 4.05 -7.29
CA GLY A 89 6.13 3.26 -6.43
C GLY A 89 7.46 3.98 -6.13
N ALA A 90 8.05 4.64 -7.12
CA ALA A 90 9.26 5.45 -6.91
C ALA A 90 9.00 6.62 -5.94
N MET A 91 7.87 7.30 -6.05
CA MET A 91 7.48 8.37 -5.12
C MET A 91 7.28 7.82 -3.69
N ALA A 92 6.61 6.68 -3.55
CA ALA A 92 6.42 6.03 -2.25
C ALA A 92 7.76 5.56 -1.64
N ALA A 93 8.71 5.11 -2.46
CA ALA A 93 10.05 4.71 -2.03
C ALA A 93 10.84 5.86 -1.41
N VAL A 94 10.72 7.08 -1.95
CA VAL A 94 11.34 8.28 -1.36
C VAL A 94 10.84 8.54 0.05
N CYS A 95 9.52 8.38 0.27
CA CYS A 95 8.93 8.54 1.60
C CYS A 95 9.33 7.39 2.55
N LEU A 96 9.48 6.17 2.02
CA LEU A 96 9.79 4.98 2.80
C LEU A 96 11.26 4.91 3.25
N ALA A 97 12.19 5.32 2.38
CA ALA A 97 13.63 5.13 2.59
C ALA A 97 14.16 5.58 3.98
N PRO A 98 13.75 6.74 4.53
CA PRO A 98 14.22 7.20 5.85
C PRO A 98 13.79 6.29 7.03
N HIS A 99 12.81 5.41 6.82
CA HIS A 99 12.23 4.55 7.85
C HIS A 99 12.74 3.12 7.84
N LEU A 100 13.59 2.76 6.87
CA LEU A 100 14.21 1.44 6.78
C LEU A 100 15.33 1.31 7.82
N ALA A 101 15.32 0.22 8.57
CA ALA A 101 16.39 -0.10 9.52
C ALA A 101 17.42 -1.07 8.91
N SER A 102 16.97 -1.91 7.98
CA SER A 102 17.84 -2.86 7.25
C SER A 102 18.26 -2.28 5.90
N PRO A 103 19.51 -2.48 5.45
CA PRO A 103 19.92 -2.11 4.10
C PRO A 103 19.26 -3.01 3.02
N ARG A 104 18.72 -4.17 3.41
CA ARG A 104 18.07 -5.14 2.53
C ARG A 104 16.75 -5.66 3.16
N PRO A 105 15.75 -4.81 3.36
CA PRO A 105 14.43 -5.27 3.77
C PRO A 105 13.78 -6.06 2.63
N ALA A 106 12.93 -7.03 2.97
CA ALA A 106 12.11 -7.68 1.96
C ALA A 106 10.92 -6.80 1.58
N ILE A 107 10.78 -6.49 0.29
CA ILE A 107 9.61 -5.79 -0.23
C ILE A 107 8.56 -6.82 -0.65
N THR A 108 7.41 -6.79 0.00
CA THR A 108 6.24 -7.63 -0.35
C THR A 108 5.02 -6.76 -0.60
N TYR A 109 3.88 -7.35 -0.87
CA TYR A 109 2.66 -6.62 -1.18
C TYR A 109 1.43 -7.34 -0.62
N VAL A 110 0.32 -6.62 -0.48
CA VAL A 110 -0.98 -7.20 -0.14
C VAL A 110 -1.51 -7.95 -1.38
N PRO A 111 -1.55 -9.29 -1.37
CA PRO A 111 -1.91 -10.04 -2.56
C PRO A 111 -3.40 -9.95 -2.86
N MET A 112 -3.71 -9.81 -4.14
CA MET A 112 -5.06 -9.89 -4.66
C MET A 112 -5.50 -11.36 -4.77
N HIS A 113 -6.79 -11.63 -4.54
CA HIS A 113 -7.32 -12.98 -4.79
C HIS A 113 -7.22 -13.35 -6.28
N ARG A 114 -6.88 -14.62 -6.58
CA ARG A 114 -6.64 -15.14 -7.95
C ARG A 114 -7.76 -14.82 -8.94
N ARG A 115 -9.02 -14.86 -8.51
CA ARG A 115 -10.17 -14.50 -9.34
C ARG A 115 -10.08 -13.04 -9.80
N ARG A 116 -9.88 -12.10 -8.87
CA ARG A 116 -9.74 -10.66 -9.20
C ARG A 116 -8.50 -10.37 -10.06
N LYS A 117 -7.39 -11.08 -9.80
CA LYS A 117 -6.17 -10.94 -10.63
C LYS A 117 -6.45 -11.37 -12.08
N ARG A 118 -7.24 -12.44 -12.29
CA ARG A 118 -7.66 -12.86 -13.63
C ARG A 118 -8.60 -11.85 -14.31
N GLU A 119 -9.60 -11.34 -13.57
CA GLU A 119 -10.55 -10.35 -14.08
C GLU A 119 -9.88 -9.02 -14.45
N ARG A 120 -8.86 -8.59 -13.68
CA ARG A 120 -8.15 -7.33 -13.88
C ARG A 120 -6.93 -7.42 -14.81
N GLY A 121 -6.40 -8.63 -15.01
CA GLY A 121 -5.20 -8.91 -15.80
C GLY A 121 -3.87 -8.68 -15.05
N TYR A 122 -3.88 -7.99 -13.92
CA TYR A 122 -2.69 -7.73 -13.08
C TYR A 122 -3.05 -7.48 -11.62
N ASP A 123 -2.06 -7.62 -10.74
CA ASP A 123 -2.14 -7.21 -9.34
C ASP A 123 -1.48 -5.84 -9.19
N HIS A 124 -2.26 -4.81 -8.83
CA HIS A 124 -1.76 -3.43 -8.72
C HIS A 124 -0.79 -3.27 -7.56
N ALA A 125 -1.01 -3.97 -6.42
CA ALA A 125 -0.10 -3.92 -5.28
C ALA A 125 1.25 -4.58 -5.60
N GLU A 126 1.25 -5.70 -6.34
CA GLU A 126 2.46 -6.34 -6.88
C GLU A 126 3.25 -5.37 -7.77
N ARG A 127 2.55 -4.68 -8.68
CA ARG A 127 3.19 -3.70 -9.58
C ARG A 127 3.75 -2.49 -8.84
N LEU A 128 3.02 -2.00 -7.81
CA LEU A 128 3.51 -0.93 -6.94
C LEU A 128 4.76 -1.37 -6.17
N ALA A 129 4.72 -2.56 -5.56
CA ALA A 129 5.87 -3.13 -4.86
C ALA A 129 7.10 -3.24 -5.78
N ALA A 130 6.90 -3.64 -7.04
CA ALA A 130 7.98 -3.66 -8.03
C ALA A 130 8.54 -2.25 -8.32
N GLY A 131 7.68 -1.23 -8.31
CA GLY A 131 8.10 0.17 -8.44
C GLY A 131 8.91 0.65 -7.24
N VAL A 132 8.46 0.34 -6.02
CA VAL A 132 9.16 0.64 -4.76
C VAL A 132 10.51 -0.07 -4.72
N ALA A 133 10.53 -1.38 -4.94
CA ALA A 133 11.73 -2.21 -4.89
C ALA A 133 12.78 -1.71 -5.89
N ARG A 134 12.39 -1.45 -7.14
CA ARG A 134 13.30 -0.91 -8.18
C ARG A 134 13.93 0.41 -7.74
N ALA A 135 13.14 1.33 -7.17
CA ALA A 135 13.64 2.64 -6.74
C ALA A 135 14.64 2.54 -5.58
N LEU A 136 14.53 1.49 -4.76
CA LEU A 136 15.43 1.20 -3.64
C LEU A 136 16.60 0.26 -4.00
N GLY A 137 16.69 -0.22 -5.25
CA GLY A 137 17.68 -1.23 -5.64
C GLY A 137 17.43 -2.61 -5.01
N LEU A 138 16.18 -2.94 -4.72
CA LEU A 138 15.73 -4.17 -4.06
C LEU A 138 14.87 -5.03 -5.00
N GLU A 139 14.54 -6.24 -4.55
CA GLU A 139 13.64 -7.15 -5.25
C GLU A 139 12.33 -7.35 -4.48
N VAL A 140 11.27 -7.73 -5.22
CA VAL A 140 10.00 -8.12 -4.62
C VAL A 140 10.03 -9.58 -4.23
N VAL A 141 9.75 -9.85 -2.94
CA VAL A 141 9.63 -11.20 -2.39
C VAL A 141 8.14 -11.45 -2.09
N PRO A 142 7.44 -12.34 -2.82
CA PRO A 142 6.02 -12.59 -2.61
C PRO A 142 5.79 -13.49 -1.39
N LEU A 143 5.79 -12.91 -0.18
CA LEU A 143 5.71 -13.62 1.10
C LEU A 143 4.31 -14.10 1.46
N LEU A 144 3.27 -13.49 0.87
CA LEU A 144 1.88 -13.70 1.23
C LEU A 144 1.07 -14.24 0.05
N GLU A 145 0.04 -14.99 0.35
CA GLU A 145 -1.03 -15.31 -0.60
C GLU A 145 -2.40 -15.12 0.04
N ARG A 146 -3.37 -14.77 -0.78
CA ARG A 146 -4.76 -14.61 -0.36
C ARG A 146 -5.55 -15.87 -0.64
N THR A 147 -6.10 -16.48 0.42
CA THR A 147 -6.79 -17.78 0.38
C THR A 147 -8.30 -17.65 0.14
N ARG A 148 -8.90 -16.50 0.54
CA ARG A 148 -10.34 -16.26 0.44
C ARG A 148 -10.64 -15.03 -0.42
N PRO A 149 -11.68 -15.10 -1.29
CA PRO A 149 -12.14 -13.89 -1.99
C PRO A 149 -12.72 -12.90 -0.96
N SER A 150 -12.47 -11.60 -1.14
CA SER A 150 -13.28 -10.59 -0.43
C SER A 150 -14.61 -10.45 -1.14
N PRO A 151 -15.72 -10.26 -0.43
CA PRO A 151 -16.91 -9.68 -1.01
C PRO A 151 -16.57 -8.36 -1.71
N SER A 152 -17.32 -8.00 -2.75
CA SER A 152 -17.09 -6.72 -3.45
C SER A 152 -17.27 -5.58 -2.42
N GLN A 153 -16.27 -4.71 -2.29
CA GLN A 153 -16.24 -3.63 -1.30
C GLN A 153 -17.34 -2.56 -1.49
N ALA A 154 -18.14 -2.67 -2.54
CA ALA A 154 -19.19 -1.70 -2.87
C ALA A 154 -20.43 -1.79 -1.96
N SER A 155 -20.60 -2.85 -1.15
CA SER A 155 -21.84 -3.11 -0.40
C SER A 155 -21.64 -3.28 1.11
N LEU A 156 -20.44 -3.10 1.68
CA LEU A 156 -20.17 -3.45 3.07
C LEU A 156 -19.85 -2.22 3.94
N GLY A 157 -20.54 -2.11 5.07
CA GLY A 157 -20.29 -1.12 6.12
C GLY A 157 -18.92 -1.32 6.82
N TYR A 158 -18.55 -0.34 7.66
CA TYR A 158 -17.25 -0.29 8.36
C TYR A 158 -16.98 -1.54 9.25
N ALA A 159 -18.01 -2.05 9.94
CA ALA A 159 -17.93 -3.23 10.82
C ALA A 159 -17.69 -4.52 10.03
N ASP A 160 -18.32 -4.67 8.87
CA ASP A 160 -18.19 -5.85 8.02
C ASP A 160 -16.81 -6.01 7.37
N ARG A 161 -16.09 -4.91 7.18
CA ARG A 161 -14.72 -4.93 6.64
C ARG A 161 -13.72 -5.59 7.59
N ARG A 162 -13.98 -5.55 8.91
CA ARG A 162 -13.10 -6.15 9.94
C ARG A 162 -13.23 -7.68 9.98
N SER A 163 -14.46 -8.20 9.93
CA SER A 163 -14.72 -9.65 10.02
C SER A 163 -14.31 -10.41 8.75
N ASN A 164 -14.41 -9.76 7.60
CA ASN A 164 -14.19 -10.39 6.29
C ASN A 164 -12.71 -10.64 5.91
N VAL A 165 -11.75 -10.10 6.67
CA VAL A 165 -10.32 -10.20 6.31
C VAL A 165 -9.56 -11.20 7.19
N ARG A 166 -10.09 -11.54 8.37
CA ARG A 166 -9.44 -12.45 9.31
C ARG A 166 -9.29 -13.84 8.71
N GLY A 167 -8.04 -14.37 8.70
CA GLY A 167 -7.70 -15.66 8.09
C GLY A 167 -7.78 -15.68 6.55
N ALA A 168 -7.83 -14.48 5.90
CA ALA A 168 -7.87 -14.40 4.45
C ALA A 168 -6.48 -14.47 3.80
N PHE A 169 -5.42 -14.42 4.59
CA PHE A 169 -4.04 -14.49 4.12
C PHE A 169 -3.29 -15.62 4.79
N ARG A 170 -2.33 -16.16 4.11
CA ARG A 170 -1.33 -17.08 4.65
C ARG A 170 0.06 -16.75 4.12
N GLN A 171 1.07 -17.15 4.89
CA GLN A 171 2.44 -17.08 4.46
C GLN A 171 2.70 -18.13 3.36
N LYS A 172 3.48 -17.75 2.36
CA LYS A 172 4.03 -18.72 1.41
C LYS A 172 5.20 -19.48 2.04
N ALA A 173 5.38 -20.73 1.63
CA ALA A 173 6.52 -21.54 2.07
C ALA A 173 7.84 -20.85 1.70
N MET A 174 8.74 -20.76 2.68
CA MET A 174 10.07 -20.21 2.54
C MET A 174 11.00 -20.79 3.62
N GLU A 175 12.29 -20.83 3.35
CA GLU A 175 13.27 -21.39 4.29
C GLU A 175 13.45 -20.51 5.53
N ARG A 176 13.49 -19.18 5.35
CA ARG A 176 13.68 -18.23 6.45
C ARG A 176 12.90 -16.94 6.17
N MET A 177 12.15 -16.47 7.17
CA MET A 177 11.48 -15.18 7.11
C MET A 177 12.51 -14.04 7.23
N PRO A 178 12.45 -13.02 6.36
CA PRO A 178 13.27 -11.82 6.51
C PRO A 178 12.95 -11.09 7.82
N GLU A 179 14.00 -10.55 8.47
CA GLU A 179 13.82 -9.85 9.74
C GLU A 179 13.00 -8.56 9.60
N GLU A 180 13.24 -7.80 8.51
CA GLU A 180 12.47 -6.60 8.18
C GLU A 180 11.70 -6.79 6.87
N VAL A 181 10.40 -6.54 6.92
CA VAL A 181 9.48 -6.71 5.79
C VAL A 181 8.68 -5.43 5.58
N VAL A 182 8.64 -4.95 4.35
CA VAL A 182 7.78 -3.85 3.91
C VAL A 182 6.60 -4.42 3.13
N VAL A 183 5.38 -4.15 3.59
CA VAL A 183 4.15 -4.55 2.90
C VAL A 183 3.62 -3.35 2.12
N VAL A 184 3.53 -3.48 0.80
CA VAL A 184 3.05 -2.42 -0.10
C VAL A 184 1.59 -2.62 -0.45
N ASP A 185 0.80 -1.52 -0.41
CA ASP A 185 -0.58 -1.47 -0.92
C ASP A 185 -0.88 -0.07 -1.49
N ASP A 186 -2.06 0.12 -2.07
CA ASP A 186 -2.45 1.43 -2.63
C ASP A 186 -3.07 2.36 -1.58
N VAL A 187 -4.05 1.92 -0.80
CA VAL A 187 -4.77 2.77 0.17
C VAL A 187 -4.93 2.08 1.52
N LEU A 188 -4.51 2.74 2.56
CA LEU A 188 -4.79 2.33 3.93
C LEU A 188 -6.07 3.02 4.42
N THR A 189 -7.15 2.24 4.54
CA THR A 189 -8.44 2.68 5.08
C THR A 189 -8.55 2.31 6.56
N THR A 190 -9.28 1.26 6.91
CA THR A 190 -9.43 0.77 8.30
C THR A 190 -8.18 0.07 8.83
N GLY A 191 -7.25 -0.29 7.96
CA GLY A 191 -6.06 -1.05 8.32
C GLY A 191 -6.27 -2.57 8.48
N SER A 192 -7.49 -3.05 8.37
CA SER A 192 -7.80 -4.48 8.62
C SER A 192 -7.00 -5.43 7.71
N THR A 193 -6.91 -5.11 6.41
CA THR A 193 -6.13 -5.91 5.45
C THR A 193 -4.64 -5.88 5.75
N MET A 194 -4.11 -4.69 5.97
CA MET A 194 -2.69 -4.49 6.27
C MET A 194 -2.30 -5.14 7.60
N GLY A 195 -3.13 -5.00 8.61
CA GLY A 195 -2.92 -5.61 9.93
C GLY A 195 -2.95 -7.14 9.89
N GLU A 196 -3.85 -7.72 9.10
CA GLU A 196 -3.89 -9.18 8.91
C GLU A 196 -2.62 -9.68 8.20
N CYS A 197 -2.18 -9.00 7.14
CA CYS A 197 -0.92 -9.30 6.48
C CYS A 197 0.26 -9.22 7.45
N ALA A 198 0.33 -8.16 8.26
CA ALA A 198 1.37 -7.99 9.27
C ALA A 198 1.34 -9.10 10.34
N SER A 199 0.14 -9.49 10.79
CA SER A 199 -0.03 -10.57 11.76
C SER A 199 0.52 -11.90 11.22
N VAL A 200 0.24 -12.22 9.95
CA VAL A 200 0.77 -13.43 9.30
C VAL A 200 2.30 -13.37 9.20
N LEU A 201 2.88 -12.24 8.83
CA LEU A 201 4.33 -12.07 8.71
C LEU A 201 5.04 -12.14 10.06
N LYS A 202 4.49 -11.50 11.10
CA LYS A 202 5.01 -11.58 12.49
C LYS A 202 4.92 -13.01 13.01
N GLY A 203 3.79 -13.72 12.79
CA GLY A 203 3.62 -15.13 13.12
C GLY A 203 4.63 -16.05 12.40
N GLY A 204 5.08 -15.65 11.22
CA GLY A 204 6.13 -16.34 10.44
C GLY A 204 7.56 -16.00 10.85
N GLY A 205 7.77 -15.09 11.81
CA GLY A 205 9.09 -14.76 12.35
C GLY A 205 9.67 -13.40 11.90
N ALA A 206 8.92 -12.58 11.16
CA ALA A 206 9.36 -11.20 10.87
C ALA A 206 9.49 -10.41 12.17
N ARG A 207 10.65 -9.79 12.41
CA ARG A 207 10.89 -8.97 13.60
C ARG A 207 10.32 -7.57 13.45
N ARG A 208 10.35 -7.03 12.22
CA ARG A 208 9.86 -5.69 11.91
C ARG A 208 9.02 -5.70 10.65
N VAL A 209 7.80 -5.15 10.72
CA VAL A 209 6.87 -5.06 9.59
C VAL A 209 6.48 -3.59 9.37
N LEU A 210 6.81 -3.06 8.19
CA LEU A 210 6.43 -1.73 7.78
C LEU A 210 5.28 -1.82 6.76
N ALA A 211 4.38 -0.85 6.83
CA ALA A 211 3.39 -0.62 5.77
C ALA A 211 3.86 0.54 4.88
N CYS A 212 3.79 0.38 3.57
CA CYS A 212 4.05 1.43 2.60
C CYS A 212 2.85 1.57 1.67
N VAL A 213 2.14 2.70 1.73
CA VAL A 213 0.93 2.93 0.94
C VAL A 213 1.00 4.24 0.17
N LEU A 214 0.34 4.31 -0.98
CA LEU A 214 0.22 5.57 -1.73
C LEU A 214 -0.65 6.59 -0.97
N ALA A 215 -1.71 6.12 -0.32
CA ALA A 215 -2.63 7.03 0.33
C ALA A 215 -3.15 6.51 1.68
N ARG A 216 -3.36 7.45 2.62
CA ARG A 216 -4.12 7.26 3.85
C ARG A 216 -5.49 7.89 3.72
N ASP A 217 -6.54 7.08 3.86
CA ASP A 217 -7.91 7.58 3.94
C ASP A 217 -8.20 8.08 5.36
N LEU A 218 -8.52 9.36 5.51
CA LEU A 218 -8.79 9.99 6.80
C LEU A 218 -10.23 9.82 7.28
N LEU A 219 -11.14 9.43 6.37
CA LEU A 219 -12.57 9.28 6.64
C LEU A 219 -12.96 7.85 7.02
N ALA A 220 -12.02 6.91 6.97
CA ALA A 220 -12.25 5.48 7.24
C ALA A 220 -11.90 5.09 8.67
#